data_1787ce1ffc8d9082296f7c9e1d2a4311
#
_entry.id   1787ce1ffc8d9082296f7c9e1d2a4311
#
_cell.length_a   1.000
_cell.length_b   1.000
_cell.length_c   1.000
_cell.angle_alpha   90.00
_cell.angle_beta   90.00
_cell.angle_gamma   90.00
#
_symmetry.space_group_name_H-M   'P 1'
#
loop_
_entity.id
_entity.type
_entity.pdbx_description
1 polymer ?
#
loop_
_entity_poly.entity_id
_entity_poly.type
_entity_poly.pdbx_seq_one_letter_code
_entity_poly.pdbx_strand_id
1 'polypeptide(L)'
;MKDCIFCKIANGEIPSATLYEDEKFRVILDLGPATKGHALILPKSHYENLYELPDSLAGEATVLAKKIITGMKDVLNCDGYNVVQNNGKAAGQTVFHFHMHLIPRRDGDEAGISWTPGTLTPEDQKEILSKFSLK
;
A
#
# COMPACT_ATOMS: atom_id res chain seq x y z
N MET A 1 3.18 -9.44 16.11
CA MET A 1 2.34 -10.63 16.29
C MET A 1 3.08 -11.89 15.87
N LYS A 2 2.99 -12.90 16.69
CA LYS A 2 3.76 -14.13 16.55
C LYS A 2 3.52 -14.86 15.22
N ASP A 3 2.27 -14.87 14.76
CA ASP A 3 1.90 -15.60 13.55
C ASP A 3 1.81 -14.73 12.30
N CYS A 4 2.19 -13.47 12.41
CA CYS A 4 2.10 -12.55 11.28
C CYS A 4 3.34 -12.66 10.40
N ILE A 5 3.16 -13.10 9.16
CA ILE A 5 4.25 -13.23 8.21
C ILE A 5 4.94 -11.87 7.92
N PHE A 6 4.15 -10.79 7.85
CA PHE A 6 4.73 -9.46 7.59
C PHE A 6 5.47 -8.89 8.80
N CYS A 7 5.06 -9.24 10.03
CA CYS A 7 5.88 -8.94 11.21
C CYS A 7 7.25 -9.60 11.11
N LYS A 8 7.27 -10.86 10.71
CA LYS A 8 8.51 -11.63 10.59
C LYS A 8 9.41 -11.08 9.50
N ILE A 9 8.83 -10.74 8.35
CA ILE A 9 9.59 -10.15 7.24
C ILE A 9 10.10 -8.76 7.61
N ALA A 10 9.22 -7.92 8.17
CA ALA A 10 9.58 -6.54 8.51
C ALA A 10 10.71 -6.48 9.54
N ASN A 11 10.76 -7.45 10.46
CA ASN A 11 11.76 -7.50 11.52
C ASN A 11 12.95 -8.41 11.20
N GLY A 12 13.04 -8.91 9.97
CA GLY A 12 14.21 -9.64 9.50
C GLY A 12 14.27 -11.11 9.89
N GLU A 13 13.21 -11.65 10.48
CA GLU A 13 13.16 -13.08 10.84
C GLU A 13 13.03 -13.96 9.61
N ILE A 14 12.39 -13.46 8.56
CA ILE A 14 12.29 -14.13 7.26
C ILE A 14 13.02 -13.26 6.23
N PRO A 15 13.95 -13.82 5.46
CA PRO A 15 14.66 -13.05 4.44
C PRO A 15 13.74 -12.47 3.38
N SER A 16 14.10 -11.31 2.85
CA SER A 16 13.36 -10.65 1.79
C SER A 16 14.31 -9.84 0.91
N ALA A 17 13.85 -9.52 -0.30
CA ALA A 17 14.56 -8.59 -1.18
C ALA A 17 14.25 -7.17 -0.70
N THR A 18 15.09 -6.66 0.19
CA THR A 18 14.87 -5.38 0.86
C THR A 18 15.45 -4.22 0.05
N LEU A 19 14.59 -3.26 -0.32
CA LEU A 19 15.00 -2.04 -1.01
C LEU A 19 15.49 -0.97 -0.04
N TYR A 20 14.87 -0.92 1.13
CA TYR A 20 15.13 0.13 2.13
C TYR A 20 14.68 -0.34 3.50
N GLU A 21 15.36 0.13 4.53
CA GLU A 21 15.00 -0.19 5.91
C GLU A 21 15.41 0.96 6.82
N ASP A 22 14.53 1.30 7.77
CA ASP A 22 14.86 2.19 8.87
C ASP A 22 14.29 1.61 10.17
N GLU A 23 14.24 2.41 11.23
CA GLU A 23 13.76 1.95 12.54
C GLU A 23 12.27 1.56 12.52
N LYS A 24 11.48 2.17 11.64
CA LYS A 24 10.02 2.04 11.63
C LYS A 24 9.46 1.23 10.49
N PHE A 25 10.18 1.17 9.37
CA PHE A 25 9.68 0.55 8.14
C PHE A 25 10.72 -0.34 7.47
N ARG A 26 10.22 -1.29 6.70
CA ARG A 26 11.01 -2.04 5.73
C ARG A 26 10.26 -2.02 4.40
N VAL A 27 10.97 -1.77 3.33
CA VAL A 27 10.42 -1.79 1.97
C VAL A 27 11.02 -2.99 1.25
N ILE A 28 10.16 -3.86 0.75
CA ILE A 28 10.58 -5.11 0.11
C ILE A 28 9.99 -5.21 -1.29
N LEU A 29 10.60 -6.05 -2.13
CA LEU A 29 10.00 -6.42 -3.41
C LEU A 29 8.99 -7.53 -3.19
N ASP A 30 7.83 -7.41 -3.84
CA ASP A 30 6.79 -8.44 -3.80
C ASP A 30 7.22 -9.60 -4.70
N LEU A 31 7.21 -10.82 -4.17
CA LEU A 31 7.58 -12.02 -4.92
C LEU A 31 6.47 -12.52 -5.84
N GLY A 32 5.23 -12.04 -5.65
CA GLY A 32 4.11 -12.28 -6.55
C GLY A 32 3.64 -10.97 -7.18
N PRO A 33 4.51 -10.30 -7.95
CA PRO A 33 4.27 -8.92 -8.35
C PRO A 33 3.15 -8.75 -9.37
N ALA A 34 2.43 -7.63 -9.27
CA ALA A 34 1.50 -7.21 -10.32
C ALA A 34 2.29 -6.79 -11.57
N THR A 35 3.44 -6.15 -11.36
CA THR A 35 4.39 -5.78 -12.42
C THR A 35 5.80 -5.92 -11.87
N LYS A 36 6.79 -5.96 -12.76
CA LYS A 36 8.20 -6.01 -12.35
C LYS A 36 8.56 -4.79 -11.53
N GLY A 37 9.01 -5.02 -10.31
CA GLY A 37 9.40 -3.94 -9.41
C GLY A 37 8.32 -3.55 -8.38
N HIS A 38 7.19 -4.25 -8.37
CA HIS A 38 6.15 -4.08 -7.35
C HIS A 38 6.77 -4.22 -5.96
N ALA A 39 6.64 -3.19 -5.14
CA ALA A 39 7.21 -3.15 -3.81
C ALA A 39 6.14 -2.98 -2.74
N LEU A 40 6.50 -3.31 -1.51
CA LEU A 40 5.61 -3.19 -0.34
C LEU A 40 6.33 -2.39 0.74
N ILE A 41 5.64 -1.42 1.32
CA ILE A 41 6.10 -0.75 2.53
C ILE A 41 5.43 -1.42 3.71
N LEU A 42 6.23 -1.92 4.65
CA LEU A 42 5.76 -2.59 5.86
C LEU A 42 6.22 -1.81 7.09
N PRO A 43 5.31 -1.40 7.99
CA PRO A 43 5.75 -0.96 9.31
C PRO A 43 6.29 -2.15 10.10
N LYS A 44 7.30 -1.92 10.93
CA LYS A 44 7.90 -2.99 11.76
C LYS A 44 6.99 -3.39 12.91
N SER A 45 6.22 -2.44 13.44
CA SER A 45 5.19 -2.74 14.44
C SER A 45 3.92 -3.23 13.75
N HIS A 46 3.18 -4.07 14.43
CA HIS A 46 1.96 -4.65 13.88
C HIS A 46 0.77 -3.71 14.03
N TYR A 47 0.19 -3.33 12.89
CA TYR A 47 -1.10 -2.66 12.81
C TYR A 47 -1.87 -3.37 11.72
N GLU A 48 -3.12 -3.72 11.97
CA GLU A 48 -3.89 -4.52 11.03
C GLU A 48 -4.14 -3.80 9.70
N ASN A 49 -4.44 -2.50 9.78
CA ASN A 49 -4.84 -1.70 8.62
C ASN A 49 -4.65 -0.22 8.91
N LEU A 50 -5.10 0.63 7.98
CA LEU A 50 -4.94 2.08 8.09
C LEU A 50 -5.77 2.64 9.26
N TYR A 51 -6.91 2.03 9.60
CA TYR A 51 -7.73 2.49 10.71
C TYR A 51 -6.97 2.45 12.04
N GLU A 52 -6.08 1.45 12.20
CA GLU A 52 -5.32 1.26 13.43
C GLU A 52 -3.95 1.95 13.41
N LEU A 53 -3.46 2.32 12.23
CA LEU A 53 -2.14 2.91 12.10
C LEU A 53 -2.11 4.31 12.73
N PRO A 54 -1.15 4.59 13.65
CA PRO A 54 -1.03 5.95 14.19
C PRO A 54 -0.83 7.00 13.12
N ASP A 55 -1.40 8.18 13.33
CA ASP A 55 -1.34 9.28 12.37
C ASP A 55 0.07 9.60 11.91
N SER A 56 1.03 9.64 12.85
CA SER A 56 2.43 9.92 12.51
C SER A 56 3.00 8.88 11.55
N LEU A 57 2.71 7.60 11.78
CA LEU A 57 3.19 6.53 10.90
C LEU A 57 2.49 6.56 9.54
N ALA A 58 1.21 6.94 9.50
CA ALA A 58 0.49 7.09 8.24
C ALA A 58 1.15 8.18 7.38
N GLY A 59 1.50 9.30 7.98
CA GLY A 59 2.21 10.38 7.30
C GLY A 59 3.60 9.95 6.85
N GLU A 60 4.35 9.31 7.73
CA GLU A 60 5.70 8.84 7.41
C GLU A 60 5.70 7.79 6.30
N ALA A 61 4.72 6.87 6.31
CA ALA A 61 4.60 5.87 5.24
C ALA A 61 4.38 6.52 3.88
N THR A 62 3.56 7.55 3.83
CA THR A 62 3.27 8.27 2.59
C THR A 62 4.50 9.03 2.09
N VAL A 63 5.22 9.68 3.00
CA VAL A 63 6.49 10.36 2.65
C VAL A 63 7.50 9.35 2.12
N LEU A 64 7.60 8.19 2.78
CA LEU A 64 8.50 7.12 2.33
C LEU A 64 8.09 6.60 0.95
N ALA A 65 6.78 6.41 0.71
CA ALA A 65 6.29 6.00 -0.60
C ALA A 65 6.76 6.98 -1.69
N LYS A 66 6.61 8.28 -1.43
CA LYS A 66 7.07 9.31 -2.37
C LYS A 66 8.55 9.18 -2.68
N LYS A 67 9.38 8.98 -1.67
CA LYS A 67 10.83 8.86 -1.85
C LYS A 67 11.19 7.61 -2.65
N ILE A 68 10.58 6.48 -2.34
CA ILE A 68 10.86 5.22 -3.03
C ILE A 68 10.45 5.29 -4.50
N ILE A 69 9.21 5.72 -4.80
CA ILE A 69 8.74 5.75 -6.19
C ILE A 69 9.52 6.78 -7.03
N THR A 70 9.91 7.89 -6.42
CA THR A 70 10.73 8.90 -7.11
C THR A 70 12.09 8.31 -7.50
N GLY A 71 12.73 7.59 -6.57
CA GLY A 71 14.01 6.94 -6.85
C GLY A 71 13.90 5.77 -7.81
N MET A 72 12.84 4.99 -7.72
CA MET A 72 12.67 3.79 -8.54
C MET A 72 12.17 4.09 -9.97
N LYS A 73 11.55 5.24 -10.18
CA LYS A 73 10.99 5.62 -11.47
C LYS A 73 12.02 5.48 -12.59
N ASP A 74 13.20 6.02 -12.38
CA ASP A 74 14.27 6.00 -13.39
C ASP A 74 14.93 4.62 -13.48
N VAL A 75 15.12 3.95 -12.34
CA VAL A 75 15.69 2.60 -12.27
C VAL A 75 14.87 1.62 -13.09
N LEU A 76 13.54 1.70 -12.98
CA LEU A 76 12.63 0.79 -13.65
C LEU A 76 12.17 1.29 -15.02
N ASN A 77 12.46 2.53 -15.33
CA ASN A 77 12.03 3.17 -16.60
C ASN A 77 10.53 2.96 -16.82
N CYS A 78 9.72 3.30 -15.80
CA CYS A 78 8.28 3.15 -15.86
C CYS A 78 7.58 4.48 -16.15
N ASP A 79 6.34 4.39 -16.62
CA ASP A 79 5.56 5.56 -17.06
C ASP A 79 4.72 6.15 -15.93
N GLY A 80 4.48 5.40 -14.88
CA GLY A 80 3.68 5.84 -13.75
C GLY A 80 3.74 4.87 -12.58
N TYR A 81 3.05 5.21 -11.49
CA TYR A 81 2.97 4.38 -10.30
C TYR A 81 1.56 4.39 -9.74
N ASN A 82 1.09 3.23 -9.30
CA ASN A 82 -0.06 3.16 -8.41
C ASN A 82 0.46 2.95 -6.99
N VAL A 83 -0.06 3.73 -6.06
CA VAL A 83 0.16 3.53 -4.63
C VAL A 83 -1.17 3.03 -4.07
N VAL A 84 -1.20 1.79 -3.61
CA VAL A 84 -2.43 1.11 -3.22
C VAL A 84 -2.32 0.60 -1.79
N GLN A 85 -3.36 0.85 -1.00
CA GLN A 85 -3.43 0.36 0.37
C GLN A 85 -4.86 -0.15 0.59
N ASN A 86 -4.99 -1.38 1.07
CA ASN A 86 -6.27 -2.04 1.22
C ASN A 86 -6.62 -2.24 2.69
N ASN A 87 -7.86 -1.95 3.04
CA ASN A 87 -8.36 -2.09 4.42
C ASN A 87 -9.57 -3.02 4.43
N GLY A 88 -9.36 -4.24 4.91
CA GLY A 88 -10.40 -5.25 5.00
C GLY A 88 -10.42 -6.20 3.81
N LYS A 89 -10.98 -7.37 4.05
CA LYS A 89 -11.06 -8.44 3.06
C LYS A 89 -11.81 -8.00 1.78
N ALA A 90 -12.93 -7.29 1.96
CA ALA A 90 -13.74 -6.83 0.84
C ALA A 90 -13.00 -5.86 -0.09
N ALA A 91 -11.99 -5.18 0.44
CA ALA A 91 -11.17 -4.24 -0.31
C ALA A 91 -9.91 -4.90 -0.91
N GLY A 92 -9.74 -6.20 -0.71
CA GLY A 92 -8.60 -6.94 -1.26
C GLY A 92 -7.43 -7.14 -0.31
N GLN A 93 -7.61 -6.83 0.98
CA GLN A 93 -6.55 -7.09 1.95
C GLN A 93 -6.49 -8.59 2.23
N THR A 94 -5.33 -9.19 2.00
CA THR A 94 -5.11 -10.64 2.22
C THR A 94 -4.21 -10.93 3.40
N VAL A 95 -3.31 -10.00 3.75
CA VAL A 95 -2.47 -10.11 4.94
C VAL A 95 -2.86 -8.97 5.88
N PHE A 96 -3.22 -9.32 7.13
CA PHE A 96 -3.75 -8.34 8.09
C PHE A 96 -2.63 -7.74 8.94
N HIS A 97 -1.72 -7.14 8.25
CA HIS A 97 -0.64 -6.29 8.71
C HIS A 97 -0.58 -5.16 7.69
N PHE A 98 -0.71 -3.92 8.13
CA PHE A 98 -0.72 -2.77 7.21
C PHE A 98 0.43 -2.87 6.22
N HIS A 99 0.13 -2.69 4.95
CA HIS A 99 1.16 -2.60 3.92
C HIS A 99 0.66 -1.75 2.77
N MET A 100 1.60 -1.05 2.15
CA MET A 100 1.32 -0.15 1.05
C MET A 100 2.01 -0.69 -0.19
N HIS A 101 1.23 -0.95 -1.24
CA HIS A 101 1.74 -1.42 -2.52
C HIS A 101 2.25 -0.26 -3.34
N LEU A 102 3.45 -0.39 -3.89
CA LEU A 102 4.02 0.54 -4.85
C LEU A 102 4.17 -0.22 -6.16
N ILE A 103 3.32 0.08 -7.14
CA ILE A 103 3.22 -0.70 -8.36
C ILE A 103 3.63 0.16 -9.55
N PRO A 104 4.83 -0.12 -10.13
CA PRO A 104 5.26 0.63 -11.31
C PRO A 104 4.40 0.23 -12.51
N ARG A 105 4.00 1.24 -13.28
CA ARG A 105 3.12 1.02 -14.42
C ARG A 105 3.81 1.46 -15.70
N ARG A 106 3.53 0.70 -16.76
CA ARG A 106 4.01 1.01 -18.10
C ARG A 106 2.83 1.00 -19.04
N ASP A 107 2.86 1.84 -20.05
CA ASP A 107 1.79 1.85 -21.06
C ASP A 107 1.65 0.45 -21.66
N GLY A 108 0.43 -0.05 -21.68
CA GLY A 108 0.14 -1.36 -22.25
C GLY A 108 0.40 -2.56 -21.32
N ASP A 109 0.79 -2.34 -20.05
CA ASP A 109 0.89 -3.45 -19.11
C ASP A 109 -0.51 -3.97 -18.78
N GLU A 110 -0.58 -5.20 -18.25
CA GLU A 110 -1.86 -5.86 -17.99
C GLU A 110 -2.25 -5.89 -16.50
N ALA A 111 -1.63 -5.05 -15.67
CA ALA A 111 -1.99 -5.02 -14.25
C ALA A 111 -3.42 -4.50 -14.08
N GLY A 112 -4.26 -5.27 -13.43
CA GLY A 112 -5.70 -5.03 -13.37
C GLY A 112 -6.14 -4.06 -12.26
N ILE A 113 -5.60 -2.86 -12.23
CA ILE A 113 -5.99 -1.84 -11.24
C ILE A 113 -6.92 -0.85 -11.93
N SER A 114 -8.18 -1.22 -12.03
CA SER A 114 -9.19 -0.39 -12.71
C SER A 114 -10.59 -0.79 -12.25
N TRP A 115 -11.57 0.04 -12.57
CA TRP A 115 -12.96 -0.21 -12.28
C TRP A 115 -13.83 0.41 -13.38
N THR A 116 -15.07 -0.07 -13.49
CA THR A 116 -16.04 0.56 -14.37
C THR A 116 -16.75 1.67 -13.60
N PRO A 117 -16.71 2.93 -14.09
CA PRO A 117 -17.39 4.01 -13.40
C PRO A 117 -18.90 3.76 -13.28
N GLY A 118 -19.42 4.00 -12.08
CA GLY A 118 -20.86 3.99 -11.85
C GLY A 118 -21.43 5.38 -11.96
N THR A 119 -22.60 5.58 -11.37
CA THR A 119 -23.29 6.88 -11.35
C THR A 119 -23.65 7.25 -9.92
N LEU A 120 -23.26 8.45 -9.51
CA LEU A 120 -23.66 8.99 -8.22
C LEU A 120 -25.07 9.58 -8.37
N THR A 121 -26.06 8.99 -7.70
CA THR A 121 -27.43 9.51 -7.74
C THR A 121 -27.58 10.70 -6.79
N PRO A 122 -28.53 11.62 -7.06
CA PRO A 122 -28.79 12.73 -6.13
C PRO A 122 -29.19 12.25 -4.73
N GLU A 123 -29.89 11.14 -4.62
CA GLU A 123 -30.31 10.55 -3.34
C GLU A 123 -29.10 10.09 -2.54
N ASP A 124 -28.18 9.34 -3.16
CA ASP A 124 -26.96 8.86 -2.51
C ASP A 124 -26.07 10.02 -2.09
N GLN A 125 -25.94 11.03 -2.93
CA GLN A 125 -25.17 12.22 -2.64
C GLN A 125 -25.70 12.91 -1.38
N LYS A 126 -27.00 13.14 -1.32
CA LYS A 126 -27.66 13.78 -0.18
C LYS A 126 -27.50 12.96 1.09
N GLU A 127 -27.69 11.64 1.00
CA GLU A 127 -27.57 10.74 2.14
C GLU A 127 -26.16 10.78 2.72
N ILE A 128 -25.15 10.65 1.88
CA ILE A 128 -23.75 10.63 2.33
C ILE A 128 -23.38 11.95 2.97
N LEU A 129 -23.70 13.07 2.31
CA LEU A 129 -23.36 14.40 2.81
C LEU A 129 -24.05 14.72 4.13
N SER A 130 -25.25 14.17 4.36
CA SER A 130 -25.99 14.41 5.60
C SER A 130 -25.46 13.59 6.77
N LYS A 131 -24.78 12.46 6.50
CA LYS A 131 -24.32 11.53 7.55
C LYS A 131 -22.85 11.70 7.92
N PHE A 132 -22.02 12.19 7.01
CA PHE A 132 -20.59 12.30 7.26
C PHE A 132 -20.23 13.55 8.05
N SER A 133 -19.40 13.35 9.08
CA SER A 133 -18.79 14.45 9.83
C SER A 133 -17.41 14.00 10.29
N LEU A 134 -16.40 14.76 9.92
CA LEU A 134 -15.02 14.50 10.36
C LEU A 134 -14.81 15.14 11.73
N LYS A 135 -14.40 14.34 12.69
CA LYS A 135 -14.14 14.80 14.07
C LYS A 135 -12.70 15.17 14.28
#